data_91156633439852bb4af4153347dcd94f
#
_entry.id   91156633439852bb4af4153347dcd94f
#
_cell.length_a   1.000
_cell.length_b   1.000
_cell.length_c   1.000
_cell.angle_alpha   90.00
_cell.angle_beta   90.00
_cell.angle_gamma   90.00
#
_symmetry.space_group_name_H-M   'P 1'
#
loop_
_entity.id
_entity.type
_entity.pdbx_description
1 polymer ?
#
loop_
_entity_poly.entity_id
_entity_poly.type
_entity_poly.pdbx_seq_one_letter_code
_entity_poly.pdbx_strand_id
1 'polypeptide(L)'
;MYFKREIELKKLFLVIFSALFIFGCASSSVKDAPQEQGKQDYATTRPPVTDRDELTVVFTSHDIELDFRKSFIASEAQIFTGIYEGLFTYHPLTLEPVMAAAEKWELSEDKKQWTFTLKRNMRFSNGDLLRAQDFRAGWISLLDPKRESPYSSLFDIIEGARDYRNGVLKDQEKVGISAVDDRTLVVKLNSPASFFPAMLCHHSFSPIHPSMINNNDWSKKPPVSNGPFRIDSIKKDSIVLLRNEQYWDIRRVALKRIILKFTDTAEDASYLWNSGEARWIAGGVSIEALTDRSGIKMNAMFATHYYYIRSGEKPWNDYRLRRAMALVLPWEEIRRGQYLPAKTLIFPITGYPEVEGITQTNYEEAEKLMKEAGFPGGAGMPELVIRLTPSPDAAKVGSIMADAWKEKLGLKVRVEVIPYERYFQSMKESGYIIGSSTWIGDFADPYTFLQMWRRDSNLNDAHYSDDDYEALIERSMTEEGDRRLATLADAEKLLLERGAVLPISYSLALNIVDVNELDGWYPNALDIHPFKFISFKSFRALPGVAMASPEKNE
;
A
#
# COMPACT_ATOMS: atom_id res chain seq x y z
N MET A 1 3.00 -9.82 34.05
CA MET A 1 4.06 -10.20 33.10
C MET A 1 4.14 -9.23 31.90
N TYR A 2 3.08 -8.54 31.58
CA TYR A 2 2.99 -7.55 30.46
C TYR A 2 3.85 -6.29 30.68
N PHE A 3 3.92 -5.76 31.88
CA PHE A 3 4.66 -4.52 32.20
C PHE A 3 6.19 -4.61 32.08
N LYS A 4 6.78 -5.79 32.15
CA LYS A 4 8.24 -5.95 32.03
C LYS A 4 8.75 -5.98 30.57
N ARG A 5 7.90 -6.39 29.63
CA ARG A 5 8.26 -6.44 28.20
C ARG A 5 8.23 -5.06 27.52
N GLU A 6 7.33 -4.17 27.96
CA GLU A 6 7.25 -2.80 27.44
C GLU A 6 8.49 -1.95 27.81
N ILE A 7 9.12 -2.25 28.94
CA ILE A 7 10.35 -1.55 29.38
C ILE A 7 11.57 -2.01 28.57
N GLU A 8 11.63 -3.26 28.16
CA GLU A 8 12.71 -3.80 27.32
C GLU A 8 12.61 -3.29 25.86
N LEU A 9 11.40 -3.17 25.28
CA LEU A 9 11.22 -2.56 23.96
C LEU A 9 11.56 -1.06 23.94
N LYS A 10 11.21 -0.32 25.00
CA LYS A 10 11.61 1.09 25.13
C LYS A 10 13.12 1.26 25.28
N LYS A 11 13.81 0.32 25.92
CA LYS A 11 15.28 0.32 26.02
C LYS A 11 15.95 -0.02 24.69
N LEU A 12 15.36 -0.91 23.88
CA LEU A 12 15.87 -1.24 22.55
C LEU A 12 15.73 -0.05 21.58
N PHE A 13 14.63 0.70 21.67
CA PHE A 13 14.46 1.94 20.90
C PHE A 13 15.45 3.05 21.30
N LEU A 14 15.80 3.15 22.59
CA LEU A 14 16.76 4.14 23.10
C LEU A 14 18.22 3.81 22.71
N VAL A 15 18.56 2.51 22.60
CA VAL A 15 19.93 2.07 22.24
C VAL A 15 20.20 2.27 20.74
N ILE A 16 19.19 2.15 19.87
CA ILE A 16 19.35 2.41 18.44
C ILE A 16 19.56 3.90 18.16
N PHE A 17 18.97 4.79 18.96
CA PHE A 17 19.18 6.24 18.82
C PHE A 17 20.55 6.73 19.35
N SER A 18 21.19 5.98 20.26
CA SER A 18 22.49 6.36 20.85
C SER A 18 23.72 5.86 20.07
N ALA A 19 23.55 4.91 19.16
CA ALA A 19 24.66 4.30 18.40
C ALA A 19 25.05 5.09 17.13
N LEU A 20 24.33 6.13 16.77
CA LEU A 20 24.59 6.96 15.56
C LEU A 20 25.49 8.18 15.81
N PHE A 21 26.07 8.35 17.01
CA PHE A 21 26.87 9.54 17.34
C PHE A 21 28.33 9.30 17.76
N ILE A 22 28.87 8.09 17.57
CA ILE A 22 30.29 7.84 17.90
C ILE A 22 30.99 7.12 16.75
N PHE A 23 31.43 7.87 15.74
CA PHE A 23 32.63 7.54 14.95
C PHE A 23 33.10 8.80 14.22
N GLY A 24 34.23 9.32 14.69
CA GLY A 24 34.97 10.32 13.96
C GLY A 24 35.83 11.28 14.80
N CYS A 25 36.81 10.78 15.48
CA CYS A 25 37.97 11.60 15.86
C CYS A 25 39.26 10.80 15.67
N ALA A 26 39.87 10.96 14.53
CA ALA A 26 41.28 10.70 14.36
C ALA A 26 41.98 12.05 14.21
N SER A 27 42.86 12.38 15.13
CA SER A 27 43.64 13.59 15.20
C SER A 27 44.69 13.65 14.09
N SER A 28 44.65 14.70 13.29
CA SER A 28 45.87 15.22 12.62
C SER A 28 45.93 16.72 12.82
N SER A 29 47.03 17.15 13.37
CA SER A 29 47.40 18.53 13.62
C SER A 29 47.48 19.33 12.33
N VAL A 30 46.71 20.42 12.19
CA VAL A 30 46.93 21.49 11.22
C VAL A 30 46.82 22.81 11.94
N LYS A 31 47.80 23.63 11.67
CA LYS A 31 47.98 25.00 12.14
C LYS A 31 47.00 25.95 11.45
N ASP A 32 46.67 27.00 12.20
CA ASP A 32 46.12 28.29 11.80
C ASP A 32 44.64 28.29 11.33
N ALA A 33 43.80 28.76 12.25
CA ALA A 33 42.42 29.13 12.02
C ALA A 33 42.30 30.46 11.26
N PRO A 34 41.41 30.55 10.28
CA PRO A 34 40.76 31.80 9.91
C PRO A 34 39.52 32.03 10.77
N GLN A 35 39.30 33.28 11.10
CA GLN A 35 38.24 33.87 11.90
C GLN A 35 36.85 33.29 11.64
N GLU A 36 36.08 33.16 12.71
CA GLU A 36 34.65 32.95 12.74
C GLU A 36 33.90 33.86 11.75
N GLN A 37 33.55 33.33 10.62
CA GLN A 37 32.45 33.88 9.83
C GLN A 37 31.15 33.44 10.51
N GLY A 38 30.32 34.43 10.82
CA GLY A 38 29.13 34.34 11.63
C GLY A 38 28.25 33.16 11.25
N LYS A 39 27.72 32.50 12.27
CA LYS A 39 26.54 31.67 12.16
C LYS A 39 25.47 32.49 11.46
N GLN A 40 25.32 32.30 10.16
CA GLN A 40 24.07 32.63 9.49
C GLN A 40 23.02 31.70 10.10
N ASP A 41 22.21 32.24 10.99
CA ASP A 41 20.90 31.67 11.31
C ASP A 41 20.15 31.59 9.98
N TYR A 42 20.10 30.42 9.37
CA TYR A 42 19.13 30.11 8.34
C TYR A 42 17.77 30.07 9.02
N ALA A 43 17.26 31.26 9.36
CA ALA A 43 15.86 31.40 9.71
C ALA A 43 15.06 30.83 8.54
N THR A 44 14.30 29.82 8.81
CA THR A 44 13.36 29.17 7.90
C THR A 44 12.49 30.23 7.25
N THR A 45 12.77 30.58 6.00
CA THR A 45 12.11 31.68 5.29
C THR A 45 10.91 31.20 4.47
N ARG A 46 10.30 30.06 4.85
CA ARG A 46 9.04 29.68 4.21
C ARG A 46 7.95 30.74 4.51
N PRO A 47 7.25 31.23 3.49
CA PRO A 47 6.15 32.16 3.71
C PRO A 47 5.12 31.56 4.67
N PRO A 48 4.58 32.36 5.60
CA PRO A 48 3.51 31.89 6.48
C PRO A 48 2.27 31.48 5.68
N VAL A 49 1.49 30.57 6.25
CA VAL A 49 0.20 30.16 5.66
C VAL A 49 -0.74 31.37 5.70
N THR A 50 -1.15 31.83 4.53
CA THR A 50 -2.10 32.94 4.36
C THR A 50 -3.54 32.46 4.29
N ASP A 51 -3.78 31.31 3.66
CA ASP A 51 -5.10 30.67 3.60
C ASP A 51 -5.06 29.33 4.36
N ARG A 52 -5.76 29.28 5.48
CA ARG A 52 -5.85 28.08 6.35
C ARG A 52 -7.02 27.17 5.99
N ASP A 53 -7.75 27.49 4.94
CA ASP A 53 -8.84 26.68 4.38
C ASP A 53 -8.38 25.86 3.15
N GLU A 54 -7.17 26.13 2.63
CA GLU A 54 -6.60 25.49 1.44
C GLU A 54 -5.31 24.73 1.76
N LEU A 55 -5.23 23.47 1.32
CA LEU A 55 -4.05 22.62 1.44
C LEU A 55 -3.54 22.21 0.07
N THR A 56 -2.27 22.47 -0.22
CA THR A 56 -1.58 21.91 -1.39
C THR A 56 -0.77 20.69 -0.99
N VAL A 57 -1.05 19.56 -1.67
CA VAL A 57 -0.35 18.27 -1.52
C VAL A 57 0.33 17.94 -2.84
N VAL A 58 1.58 17.48 -2.79
CA VAL A 58 2.37 17.13 -3.99
C VAL A 58 2.60 15.63 -4.04
N PHE A 59 2.35 15.04 -5.20
CA PHE A 59 2.64 13.65 -5.53
C PHE A 59 3.59 13.57 -6.73
N THR A 60 4.23 12.42 -6.90
CA THR A 60 4.94 12.09 -8.15
C THR A 60 3.93 11.90 -9.28
N SER A 61 4.25 12.44 -10.44
CA SER A 61 3.41 12.36 -11.65
C SER A 61 3.28 10.93 -12.16
N HIS A 62 2.07 10.54 -12.53
CA HIS A 62 1.73 9.29 -13.21
C HIS A 62 0.35 9.44 -13.87
N ASP A 63 -0.05 8.48 -14.70
CA ASP A 63 -1.41 8.42 -15.25
C ASP A 63 -2.40 8.09 -14.12
N ILE A 64 -3.24 9.05 -13.77
CA ILE A 64 -4.18 8.95 -12.65
C ILE A 64 -5.44 8.19 -13.06
N GLU A 65 -5.73 7.09 -12.38
CA GLU A 65 -7.00 6.37 -12.47
C GLU A 65 -7.93 6.81 -11.33
N LEU A 66 -9.08 7.39 -11.67
CA LEU A 66 -10.08 7.85 -10.70
C LEU A 66 -11.20 6.85 -10.45
N ASP A 67 -11.28 5.77 -11.23
CA ASP A 67 -12.20 4.66 -10.96
C ASP A 67 -11.60 3.74 -9.90
N PHE A 68 -12.10 3.85 -8.67
CA PHE A 68 -11.62 3.03 -7.54
C PHE A 68 -11.66 1.51 -7.79
N ARG A 69 -12.43 1.05 -8.79
CA ARG A 69 -12.52 -0.35 -9.16
C ARG A 69 -11.34 -0.83 -10.02
N LYS A 70 -10.53 0.10 -10.55
CA LYS A 70 -9.37 -0.16 -11.42
C LYS A 70 -8.04 0.23 -10.79
N SER A 71 -8.07 1.14 -9.82
CA SER A 71 -6.88 1.66 -9.16
C SER A 71 -6.24 0.64 -8.22
N PHE A 72 -4.90 0.65 -8.18
CA PHE A 72 -4.06 -0.10 -7.23
C PHE A 72 -2.83 0.70 -6.79
N ILE A 73 -2.82 2.02 -7.02
CA ILE A 73 -1.69 2.91 -6.72
C ILE A 73 -1.97 3.67 -5.43
N ALA A 74 -0.97 3.73 -4.53
CA ALA A 74 -1.10 4.32 -3.20
C ALA A 74 -1.50 5.80 -3.21
N SER A 75 -0.98 6.60 -4.17
CA SER A 75 -1.36 8.02 -4.30
C SER A 75 -2.84 8.19 -4.71
N GLU A 76 -3.38 7.27 -5.52
CA GLU A 76 -4.80 7.24 -5.86
C GLU A 76 -5.65 6.83 -4.65
N ALA A 77 -5.20 5.83 -3.88
CA ALA A 77 -5.84 5.45 -2.63
C ALA A 77 -5.92 6.64 -1.67
N GLN A 78 -4.85 7.45 -1.58
CA GLN A 78 -4.85 8.69 -0.80
C GLN A 78 -5.89 9.70 -1.33
N ILE A 79 -6.02 9.87 -2.64
CA ILE A 79 -7.05 10.74 -3.27
C ILE A 79 -8.46 10.23 -2.91
N PHE A 80 -8.67 8.91 -2.97
CA PHE A 80 -9.96 8.31 -2.65
C PHE A 80 -10.40 8.56 -1.20
N THR A 81 -9.48 8.71 -0.24
CA THR A 81 -9.86 9.12 1.12
C THR A 81 -10.55 10.48 1.20
N GLY A 82 -10.35 11.32 0.18
CA GLY A 82 -11.00 12.62 0.06
C GLY A 82 -12.36 12.55 -0.63
N ILE A 83 -12.49 11.74 -1.68
CA ILE A 83 -13.69 11.76 -2.53
C ILE A 83 -14.67 10.62 -2.26
N TYR A 84 -14.23 9.56 -1.59
CA TYR A 84 -15.10 8.44 -1.19
C TYR A 84 -15.05 8.19 0.31
N GLU A 85 -16.10 7.60 0.83
CA GLU A 85 -16.17 7.07 2.19
C GLU A 85 -16.90 5.73 2.19
N GLY A 86 -16.23 4.69 2.75
CA GLY A 86 -16.78 3.35 2.94
C GLY A 86 -17.69 3.24 4.16
N LEU A 87 -18.04 2.01 4.54
CA LEU A 87 -18.74 1.73 5.81
C LEU A 87 -17.88 2.12 7.02
N PHE A 88 -16.56 1.92 6.89
CA PHE A 88 -15.53 2.30 7.84
C PHE A 88 -14.48 3.19 7.15
N THR A 89 -13.71 3.90 7.94
CA THR A 89 -12.50 4.64 7.52
C THR A 89 -11.39 4.40 8.52
N TYR A 90 -10.14 4.69 8.16
CA TYR A 90 -9.00 4.54 9.04
C TYR A 90 -8.98 5.62 10.12
N HIS A 91 -8.72 5.23 11.37
CA HIS A 91 -8.32 6.19 12.39
C HIS A 91 -6.95 6.78 12.00
N PRO A 92 -6.77 8.11 11.96
CA PRO A 92 -5.59 8.72 11.33
C PRO A 92 -4.26 8.39 12.02
N LEU A 93 -4.30 8.02 13.31
CA LEU A 93 -3.10 7.67 14.08
C LEU A 93 -2.91 6.15 14.22
N THR A 94 -3.98 5.40 14.57
CA THR A 94 -3.87 3.97 14.92
C THR A 94 -4.17 3.04 13.78
N LEU A 95 -4.77 3.54 12.68
CA LEU A 95 -5.28 2.78 11.54
C LEU A 95 -6.41 1.80 11.89
N GLU A 96 -6.88 1.81 13.14
CA GLU A 96 -8.05 1.04 13.51
C GLU A 96 -9.29 1.48 12.72
N PRO A 97 -10.18 0.54 12.35
CA PRO A 97 -11.40 0.90 11.64
C PRO A 97 -12.33 1.71 12.54
N VAL A 98 -12.74 2.89 12.06
CA VAL A 98 -13.75 3.71 12.71
C VAL A 98 -15.00 3.79 11.82
N MET A 99 -16.19 3.74 12.43
CA MET A 99 -17.45 3.81 11.69
C MET A 99 -17.55 5.12 10.90
N ALA A 100 -17.79 5.00 9.62
CA ALA A 100 -17.94 6.11 8.68
C ALA A 100 -19.39 6.20 8.17
N ALA A 101 -19.71 5.57 7.04
CA ALA A 101 -21.10 5.50 6.57
C ALA A 101 -21.98 4.61 7.45
N ALA A 102 -21.42 3.61 8.13
CA ALA A 102 -22.15 2.79 9.07
C ALA A 102 -22.47 3.59 10.36
N GLU A 103 -23.71 3.49 10.83
CA GLU A 103 -24.17 3.99 12.14
C GLU A 103 -23.99 2.92 13.22
N LYS A 104 -24.25 1.65 12.85
CA LYS A 104 -24.04 0.46 13.69
C LYS A 104 -23.82 -0.77 12.83
N TRP A 105 -23.32 -1.80 13.45
CA TRP A 105 -23.23 -3.14 12.87
C TRP A 105 -23.60 -4.22 13.89
N GLU A 106 -24.03 -5.33 13.39
CA GLU A 106 -24.38 -6.53 14.17
C GLU A 106 -23.74 -7.76 13.52
N LEU A 107 -23.25 -8.69 14.32
CA LEU A 107 -22.63 -9.93 13.89
C LEU A 107 -23.46 -11.11 14.37
N SER A 108 -23.75 -12.07 13.47
CA SER A 108 -24.45 -13.29 13.82
C SER A 108 -23.67 -14.17 14.81
N GLU A 109 -24.34 -15.09 15.49
CA GLU A 109 -23.72 -16.00 16.47
C GLU A 109 -22.59 -16.86 15.85
N ASP A 110 -22.77 -17.28 14.58
CA ASP A 110 -21.76 -18.03 13.81
C ASP A 110 -20.64 -17.14 13.26
N LYS A 111 -20.67 -15.82 13.54
CA LYS A 111 -19.71 -14.81 13.11
C LYS A 111 -19.53 -14.69 11.59
N LYS A 112 -20.49 -15.16 10.79
CA LYS A 112 -20.39 -15.11 9.33
C LYS A 112 -21.26 -14.05 8.69
N GLN A 113 -22.32 -13.58 9.33
CA GLN A 113 -23.19 -12.57 8.78
C GLN A 113 -23.01 -11.24 9.50
N TRP A 114 -22.60 -10.23 8.76
CA TRP A 114 -22.51 -8.84 9.19
C TRP A 114 -23.72 -8.07 8.69
N THR A 115 -24.41 -7.36 9.57
CA THR A 115 -25.53 -6.49 9.23
C THR A 115 -25.14 -5.04 9.59
N PHE A 116 -25.01 -4.20 8.57
CA PHE A 116 -24.66 -2.80 8.73
C PHE A 116 -25.91 -1.93 8.56
N THR A 117 -26.12 -0.98 9.49
CA THR A 117 -27.13 0.05 9.33
C THR A 117 -26.45 1.37 8.97
N LEU A 118 -26.80 1.96 7.83
CA LEU A 118 -26.25 3.23 7.37
C LEU A 118 -26.81 4.40 8.17
N LYS A 119 -26.03 5.46 8.31
CA LYS A 119 -26.47 6.76 8.83
C LYS A 119 -27.63 7.32 8.01
N ARG A 120 -28.45 8.16 8.65
CA ARG A 120 -29.61 8.78 7.99
C ARG A 120 -29.18 9.92 7.09
N ASN A 121 -29.93 10.14 6.01
CA ASN A 121 -29.82 11.30 5.14
C ASN A 121 -28.43 11.49 4.50
N MET A 122 -27.69 10.40 4.30
CA MET A 122 -26.44 10.45 3.56
C MET A 122 -26.69 10.79 2.09
N ARG A 123 -25.79 11.57 1.51
CA ARG A 123 -25.92 12.03 0.12
C ARG A 123 -24.62 11.88 -0.64
N PHE A 124 -24.76 11.70 -1.93
CA PHE A 124 -23.70 11.94 -2.89
C PHE A 124 -23.48 13.45 -3.12
N SER A 125 -22.36 13.78 -3.74
CA SER A 125 -21.93 15.16 -4.02
C SER A 125 -22.88 15.95 -4.92
N ASN A 126 -23.75 15.27 -5.67
CA ASN A 126 -24.80 15.85 -6.50
C ASN A 126 -26.13 16.06 -5.74
N GLY A 127 -26.20 15.65 -4.48
CA GLY A 127 -27.38 15.78 -3.62
C GLY A 127 -28.30 14.55 -3.61
N ASP A 128 -28.10 13.55 -4.45
CA ASP A 128 -28.86 12.31 -4.44
C ASP A 128 -28.64 11.54 -3.13
N LEU A 129 -29.69 10.85 -2.65
CA LEU A 129 -29.57 10.02 -1.44
C LEU A 129 -28.65 8.82 -1.70
N LEU A 130 -27.75 8.58 -0.73
CA LEU A 130 -26.93 7.37 -0.69
C LEU A 130 -27.65 6.29 0.10
N ARG A 131 -27.74 5.09 -0.47
CA ARG A 131 -28.48 3.95 0.08
C ARG A 131 -27.59 2.70 0.16
N ALA A 132 -28.03 1.69 0.89
CA ALA A 132 -27.38 0.39 0.97
C ALA A 132 -27.22 -0.28 -0.41
N GLN A 133 -28.16 -0.05 -1.33
CA GLN A 133 -28.08 -0.54 -2.69
C GLN A 133 -26.87 0.04 -3.47
N ASP A 134 -26.41 1.24 -3.15
CA ASP A 134 -25.25 1.86 -3.83
C ASP A 134 -23.93 1.21 -3.40
N PHE A 135 -23.85 0.74 -2.15
CA PHE A 135 -22.74 -0.11 -1.68
C PHE A 135 -22.76 -1.44 -2.40
N ARG A 136 -23.92 -2.13 -2.40
CA ARG A 136 -24.07 -3.38 -3.13
C ARG A 136 -23.70 -3.24 -4.60
N ALA A 137 -24.19 -2.19 -5.26
CA ALA A 137 -23.91 -1.94 -6.66
C ALA A 137 -22.40 -1.68 -6.92
N GLY A 138 -21.73 -0.92 -6.06
CA GLY A 138 -20.29 -0.69 -6.13
C GLY A 138 -19.52 -2.00 -6.06
N TRP A 139 -19.79 -2.83 -5.07
CA TRP A 139 -19.10 -4.09 -4.82
C TRP A 139 -19.38 -5.14 -5.91
N ILE A 140 -20.63 -5.29 -6.32
CA ILE A 140 -20.99 -6.20 -7.44
C ILE A 140 -20.36 -5.74 -8.75
N SER A 141 -20.32 -4.41 -9.00
CA SER A 141 -19.69 -3.89 -10.23
C SER A 141 -18.17 -4.07 -10.25
N LEU A 142 -17.52 -4.08 -9.08
CA LEU A 142 -16.11 -4.41 -8.94
C LEU A 142 -15.83 -5.88 -9.22
N LEU A 143 -16.76 -6.76 -8.79
CA LEU A 143 -16.69 -8.21 -9.01
C LEU A 143 -17.08 -8.64 -10.44
N ASP A 144 -17.53 -7.75 -11.32
CA ASP A 144 -17.88 -8.10 -12.70
C ASP A 144 -16.67 -8.73 -13.41
N PRO A 145 -16.76 -9.99 -13.89
CA PRO A 145 -15.66 -10.68 -14.55
C PRO A 145 -15.05 -9.91 -15.74
N LYS A 146 -15.87 -9.09 -16.41
CA LYS A 146 -15.44 -8.30 -17.57
C LYS A 146 -14.59 -7.08 -17.20
N ARG A 147 -14.58 -6.71 -15.93
CA ARG A 147 -13.84 -5.52 -15.47
C ARG A 147 -12.40 -5.83 -15.11
N GLU A 148 -12.11 -7.07 -14.70
CA GLU A 148 -10.77 -7.52 -14.27
C GLU A 148 -10.17 -6.61 -13.18
N SER A 149 -11.03 -6.19 -12.23
CA SER A 149 -10.64 -5.28 -11.15
C SER A 149 -9.48 -5.84 -10.33
N PRO A 150 -8.42 -5.06 -10.06
CA PRO A 150 -7.23 -5.53 -9.34
C PRO A 150 -7.58 -6.15 -7.98
N TYR A 151 -8.43 -5.48 -7.22
CA TYR A 151 -8.82 -5.88 -5.87
C TYR A 151 -10.04 -6.79 -5.79
N SER A 152 -10.49 -7.40 -6.90
CA SER A 152 -11.65 -8.29 -6.85
C SER A 152 -11.44 -9.51 -5.93
N SER A 153 -10.20 -9.97 -5.78
CA SER A 153 -9.83 -11.07 -4.88
C SER A 153 -9.99 -10.76 -3.38
N LEU A 154 -9.98 -9.47 -2.97
CA LEU A 154 -10.28 -9.09 -1.59
C LEU A 154 -11.68 -9.50 -1.15
N PHE A 155 -12.61 -9.60 -2.10
CA PHE A 155 -13.99 -10.00 -1.85
C PHE A 155 -14.20 -11.51 -1.73
N ASP A 156 -13.18 -12.34 -1.95
CA ASP A 156 -13.28 -13.81 -1.91
C ASP A 156 -13.71 -14.35 -0.55
N ILE A 157 -13.60 -13.57 0.51
CA ILE A 157 -14.12 -13.92 1.82
C ILE A 157 -15.64 -13.87 1.89
N ILE A 158 -16.31 -13.19 0.94
CA ILE A 158 -17.76 -13.05 0.84
C ILE A 158 -18.33 -14.26 0.09
N GLU A 159 -19.43 -14.82 0.59
CA GLU A 159 -20.11 -15.98 -0.01
C GLU A 159 -20.40 -15.74 -1.50
N GLY A 160 -19.97 -16.68 -2.36
CA GLY A 160 -20.20 -16.64 -3.80
C GLY A 160 -19.43 -15.58 -4.59
N ALA A 161 -18.67 -14.66 -3.94
CA ALA A 161 -17.96 -13.58 -4.64
C ALA A 161 -16.87 -14.12 -5.57
N ARG A 162 -16.06 -15.09 -5.13
CA ARG A 162 -15.03 -15.73 -5.96
C ARG A 162 -15.61 -16.39 -7.21
N ASP A 163 -16.70 -17.15 -7.05
CA ASP A 163 -17.33 -17.83 -8.17
C ASP A 163 -17.95 -16.83 -9.15
N TYR A 164 -18.49 -15.72 -8.64
CA TYR A 164 -19.05 -14.67 -9.48
C TYR A 164 -17.97 -13.95 -10.28
N ARG A 165 -16.89 -13.48 -9.65
CA ARG A 165 -15.80 -12.79 -10.36
C ARG A 165 -15.06 -13.68 -11.36
N ASN A 166 -15.00 -14.99 -11.13
CA ASN A 166 -14.43 -15.97 -12.05
C ASN A 166 -15.45 -16.43 -13.13
N GLY A 167 -16.66 -15.88 -13.12
CA GLY A 167 -17.68 -16.19 -14.10
C GLY A 167 -18.30 -17.58 -13.98
N VAL A 168 -18.07 -18.31 -12.90
CA VAL A 168 -18.71 -19.59 -12.58
C VAL A 168 -20.15 -19.35 -12.14
N LEU A 169 -20.35 -18.49 -11.14
CA LEU A 169 -21.66 -18.02 -10.72
C LEU A 169 -22.12 -16.88 -11.65
N LYS A 170 -23.27 -17.04 -12.32
CA LYS A 170 -23.81 -16.04 -13.26
C LYS A 170 -24.79 -15.08 -12.60
N ASP A 171 -25.42 -15.50 -11.52
CA ASP A 171 -26.47 -14.77 -10.82
C ASP A 171 -25.85 -13.95 -9.67
N GLN A 172 -25.76 -12.64 -9.85
CA GLN A 172 -25.26 -11.72 -8.84
C GLN A 172 -26.08 -11.69 -7.55
N GLU A 173 -27.36 -12.13 -7.59
CA GLU A 173 -28.22 -12.17 -6.40
C GLU A 173 -27.82 -13.30 -5.43
N LYS A 174 -26.98 -14.23 -5.88
CA LYS A 174 -26.42 -15.31 -5.05
C LYS A 174 -25.10 -14.95 -4.39
N VAL A 175 -24.54 -13.77 -4.68
CA VAL A 175 -23.40 -13.24 -3.94
C VAL A 175 -23.89 -12.75 -2.58
N GLY A 176 -23.17 -13.08 -1.52
CA GLY A 176 -23.52 -12.78 -0.13
C GLY A 176 -23.56 -11.30 0.24
N ILE A 177 -24.05 -10.43 -0.65
CA ILE A 177 -24.17 -8.97 -0.45
C ILE A 177 -25.61 -8.57 -0.76
N SER A 178 -26.37 -8.16 0.24
CA SER A 178 -27.79 -7.82 0.10
C SER A 178 -28.12 -6.47 0.70
N ALA A 179 -28.76 -5.60 -0.05
CA ALA A 179 -29.41 -4.40 0.47
C ALA A 179 -30.87 -4.76 0.82
N VAL A 180 -31.17 -4.91 2.10
CA VAL A 180 -32.49 -5.35 2.59
C VAL A 180 -33.52 -4.22 2.52
N ASP A 181 -33.03 -3.02 2.78
CA ASP A 181 -33.76 -1.77 2.64
C ASP A 181 -32.77 -0.62 2.31
N ASP A 182 -33.26 0.62 2.28
CA ASP A 182 -32.42 1.79 1.93
C ASP A 182 -31.21 1.98 2.85
N ARG A 183 -31.22 1.43 4.07
CA ARG A 183 -30.17 1.65 5.08
C ARG A 183 -29.52 0.37 5.59
N THR A 184 -30.02 -0.79 5.24
CA THR A 184 -29.55 -2.05 5.79
C THR A 184 -28.82 -2.84 4.71
N LEU A 185 -27.51 -2.99 4.91
CA LEU A 185 -26.63 -3.84 4.09
C LEU A 185 -26.26 -5.09 4.89
N VAL A 186 -26.53 -6.25 4.34
CA VAL A 186 -26.16 -7.56 4.90
C VAL A 186 -25.06 -8.18 4.07
N VAL A 187 -23.99 -8.61 4.73
CA VAL A 187 -22.84 -9.29 4.09
C VAL A 187 -22.64 -10.65 4.75
N LYS A 188 -22.65 -11.71 3.95
CA LYS A 188 -22.38 -13.06 4.38
C LYS A 188 -20.99 -13.49 3.96
N LEU A 189 -20.20 -13.97 4.92
CA LEU A 189 -18.84 -14.46 4.71
C LEU A 189 -18.82 -15.99 4.63
N ASN A 190 -17.83 -16.52 3.92
CA ASN A 190 -17.57 -17.97 3.85
C ASN A 190 -17.16 -18.52 5.24
N SER A 191 -16.43 -17.72 6.02
CA SER A 191 -15.94 -18.07 7.36
C SER A 191 -15.88 -16.83 8.24
N PRO A 192 -15.78 -16.98 9.58
CA PRO A 192 -15.54 -15.86 10.48
C PRO A 192 -14.28 -15.09 10.11
N ALA A 193 -14.35 -13.75 10.10
CA ALA A 193 -13.21 -12.88 9.79
C ALA A 193 -13.22 -11.63 10.67
N SER A 194 -12.43 -11.67 11.75
CA SER A 194 -12.31 -10.52 12.68
C SER A 194 -11.66 -9.29 12.05
N PHE A 195 -10.89 -9.47 11.00
CA PHE A 195 -10.23 -8.39 10.24
C PHE A 195 -11.14 -7.73 9.19
N PHE A 196 -12.37 -8.21 8.99
CA PHE A 196 -13.30 -7.68 7.98
C PHE A 196 -13.58 -6.17 8.12
N PRO A 197 -13.79 -5.59 9.32
CA PRO A 197 -13.93 -4.14 9.46
C PRO A 197 -12.70 -3.36 8.98
N ALA A 198 -11.48 -3.87 9.17
CA ALA A 198 -10.26 -3.25 8.68
C ALA A 198 -10.19 -3.27 7.13
N MET A 199 -10.62 -4.37 6.49
CA MET A 199 -10.76 -4.43 5.02
C MET A 199 -11.76 -3.40 4.50
N LEU A 200 -12.87 -3.18 5.20
CA LEU A 200 -13.92 -2.22 4.81
C LEU A 200 -13.48 -0.75 4.84
N CYS A 201 -12.29 -0.44 5.36
CA CYS A 201 -11.67 0.87 5.23
C CYS A 201 -11.08 1.12 3.84
N HIS A 202 -10.78 0.04 3.09
CA HIS A 202 -10.16 0.14 1.78
C HIS A 202 -11.13 0.69 0.74
N HIS A 203 -10.63 1.52 -0.18
CA HIS A 203 -11.45 2.21 -1.19
C HIS A 203 -12.27 1.28 -2.09
N SER A 204 -11.85 0.04 -2.30
CA SER A 204 -12.60 -0.95 -3.08
C SER A 204 -13.99 -1.23 -2.51
N PHE A 205 -14.19 -1.00 -1.21
CA PHE A 205 -15.48 -1.16 -0.54
C PHE A 205 -16.33 0.12 -0.53
N SER A 206 -16.03 1.07 -1.41
CA SER A 206 -16.81 2.30 -1.58
C SER A 206 -18.16 2.04 -2.26
N PRO A 207 -19.17 2.89 -2.00
CA PRO A 207 -20.41 2.88 -2.77
C PRO A 207 -20.20 3.52 -4.13
N ILE A 208 -21.06 3.22 -5.09
CA ILE A 208 -21.05 3.82 -6.42
C ILE A 208 -22.39 4.47 -6.75
N HIS A 209 -22.35 5.71 -7.24
CA HIS A 209 -23.56 6.35 -7.74
C HIS A 209 -24.05 5.64 -9.03
N PRO A 210 -25.37 5.42 -9.22
CA PRO A 210 -25.89 4.70 -10.38
C PRO A 210 -25.42 5.22 -11.75
N SER A 211 -25.23 6.53 -11.89
CA SER A 211 -24.72 7.13 -13.13
C SER A 211 -23.26 6.80 -13.46
N MET A 212 -22.51 6.23 -12.48
CA MET A 212 -21.09 5.92 -12.61
C MET A 212 -20.82 4.43 -12.88
N ILE A 213 -21.82 3.55 -12.71
CA ILE A 213 -21.65 2.09 -12.82
C ILE A 213 -21.10 1.71 -14.20
N ASN A 214 -21.68 2.25 -15.26
CA ASN A 214 -21.33 1.97 -16.66
C ASN A 214 -20.43 3.05 -17.30
N ASN A 215 -20.01 4.06 -16.53
CA ASN A 215 -19.06 5.04 -17.02
C ASN A 215 -17.64 4.47 -16.87
N ASN A 216 -16.92 4.38 -17.97
CA ASN A 216 -15.56 3.84 -18.02
C ASN A 216 -14.46 4.92 -18.13
N ASP A 217 -14.86 6.19 -18.23
CA ASP A 217 -13.94 7.33 -18.38
C ASP A 217 -14.29 8.44 -17.39
N TRP A 218 -13.73 8.33 -16.19
CA TRP A 218 -13.95 9.28 -15.10
C TRP A 218 -13.04 10.51 -15.21
N SER A 219 -12.03 10.48 -16.08
CA SER A 219 -11.16 11.63 -16.33
C SER A 219 -11.90 12.77 -17.06
N LYS A 220 -12.87 12.42 -17.92
CA LYS A 220 -13.67 13.39 -18.66
C LYS A 220 -14.84 13.97 -17.86
N LYS A 221 -15.38 13.19 -16.92
CA LYS A 221 -16.47 13.63 -16.06
C LYS A 221 -16.14 13.23 -14.62
N PRO A 222 -15.85 14.20 -13.74
CA PRO A 222 -15.58 13.92 -12.34
C PRO A 222 -16.65 13.01 -11.72
N PRO A 223 -16.25 12.01 -10.90
CA PRO A 223 -17.19 11.08 -10.32
C PRO A 223 -18.17 11.78 -9.36
N VAL A 224 -19.41 11.34 -9.39
CA VAL A 224 -20.38 11.62 -8.33
C VAL A 224 -20.02 10.74 -7.14
N SER A 225 -19.49 11.33 -6.09
CA SER A 225 -18.84 10.66 -4.95
C SER A 225 -19.54 11.01 -3.63
N ASN A 226 -19.21 10.32 -2.55
CA ASN A 226 -19.87 10.46 -1.25
C ASN A 226 -18.95 10.93 -0.13
N GLY A 227 -17.69 11.23 -0.44
CA GLY A 227 -16.67 11.61 0.54
C GLY A 227 -16.74 13.05 1.01
N PRO A 228 -15.82 13.44 1.90
CA PRO A 228 -15.76 14.80 2.48
C PRO A 228 -15.44 15.89 1.46
N PHE A 229 -14.85 15.52 0.34
CA PHE A 229 -14.56 16.41 -0.78
C PHE A 229 -15.15 15.86 -2.08
N ARG A 230 -15.28 16.72 -3.08
CA ARG A 230 -15.62 16.39 -4.46
C ARG A 230 -14.59 16.96 -5.41
N ILE A 231 -14.39 16.32 -6.54
CA ILE A 231 -13.52 16.87 -7.59
C ILE A 231 -14.21 18.07 -8.22
N ASP A 232 -13.48 19.17 -8.32
CA ASP A 232 -13.90 20.41 -9.00
C ASP A 232 -13.31 20.48 -10.41
N SER A 233 -12.01 20.25 -10.53
CA SER A 233 -11.32 20.28 -11.80
C SER A 233 -10.18 19.30 -11.88
N ILE A 234 -9.91 18.79 -13.07
CA ILE A 234 -8.80 17.89 -13.41
C ILE A 234 -8.00 18.58 -14.50
N LYS A 235 -6.70 18.76 -14.27
CA LYS A 235 -5.71 19.25 -15.25
C LYS A 235 -4.59 18.22 -15.38
N LYS A 236 -3.70 18.41 -16.34
CA LYS A 236 -2.58 17.51 -16.58
C LYS A 236 -1.67 17.34 -15.32
N ASP A 237 -1.46 18.44 -14.60
CA ASP A 237 -0.53 18.55 -13.48
C ASP A 237 -1.21 18.74 -12.12
N SER A 238 -2.54 18.74 -12.08
CA SER A 238 -3.24 19.00 -10.83
C SER A 238 -4.70 18.54 -10.84
N ILE A 239 -5.18 18.16 -9.63
CA ILE A 239 -6.60 17.93 -9.35
C ILE A 239 -7.00 18.85 -8.21
N VAL A 240 -8.11 19.57 -8.37
CA VAL A 240 -8.68 20.41 -7.31
C VAL A 240 -9.87 19.71 -6.67
N LEU A 241 -9.81 19.56 -5.37
CA LEU A 241 -10.92 19.07 -4.56
C LEU A 241 -11.54 20.23 -3.79
N LEU A 242 -12.86 20.32 -3.80
CA LEU A 242 -13.63 21.25 -2.96
C LEU A 242 -14.38 20.45 -1.90
N ARG A 243 -14.54 21.05 -0.72
CA ARG A 243 -15.35 20.48 0.36
C ARG A 243 -16.74 20.14 -0.18
N ASN A 244 -17.19 18.92 0.13
CA ASN A 244 -18.51 18.46 -0.28
C ASN A 244 -19.57 18.95 0.71
N GLU A 245 -20.35 19.96 0.34
CA GLU A 245 -21.39 20.54 1.20
C GLU A 245 -22.56 19.58 1.46
N GLN A 246 -22.65 18.46 0.74
CA GLN A 246 -23.63 17.39 0.95
C GLN A 246 -23.13 16.28 1.90
N TYR A 247 -21.86 16.35 2.33
CA TYR A 247 -21.26 15.33 3.17
C TYR A 247 -21.91 15.30 4.56
N TRP A 248 -22.26 14.12 5.05
CA TRP A 248 -23.00 13.95 6.31
C TRP A 248 -22.28 14.52 7.54
N ASP A 249 -20.94 14.47 7.55
CA ASP A 249 -20.10 14.94 8.66
C ASP A 249 -19.33 16.22 8.31
N ILE A 250 -19.92 17.08 7.50
CA ILE A 250 -19.29 18.30 6.98
C ILE A 250 -18.71 19.21 8.07
N ARG A 251 -19.31 19.21 9.27
CA ARG A 251 -18.85 20.03 10.40
C ARG A 251 -17.47 19.64 10.92
N ARG A 252 -16.98 18.42 10.61
CA ARG A 252 -15.64 17.95 10.94
C ARG A 252 -14.63 18.19 9.83
N VAL A 253 -15.05 18.61 8.66
CA VAL A 253 -14.17 18.89 7.52
C VAL A 253 -13.74 20.35 7.58
N ALA A 254 -12.51 20.57 8.03
CA ALA A 254 -11.97 21.91 8.22
C ALA A 254 -11.60 22.61 6.92
N LEU A 255 -10.89 21.88 6.04
CA LEU A 255 -10.41 22.41 4.77
C LEU A 255 -11.59 22.66 3.81
N LYS A 256 -11.56 23.79 3.08
CA LYS A 256 -12.51 24.09 2.02
C LYS A 256 -12.03 23.61 0.66
N ARG A 257 -10.70 23.55 0.49
CA ARG A 257 -10.06 23.23 -0.78
C ARG A 257 -8.78 22.43 -0.58
N ILE A 258 -8.55 21.45 -1.46
CA ILE A 258 -7.28 20.73 -1.54
C ILE A 258 -6.82 20.80 -2.99
N ILE A 259 -5.57 21.19 -3.20
CA ILE A 259 -4.90 21.18 -4.49
C ILE A 259 -3.91 20.02 -4.49
N LEU A 260 -4.17 19.01 -5.29
CA LEU A 260 -3.27 17.90 -5.53
C LEU A 260 -2.41 18.26 -6.74
N LYS A 261 -1.12 18.43 -6.56
CA LYS A 261 -0.16 18.72 -7.62
C LYS A 261 0.65 17.47 -7.94
N PHE A 262 0.98 17.30 -9.20
CA PHE A 262 1.80 16.20 -9.70
C PHE A 262 3.07 16.76 -10.31
N THR A 263 4.23 16.30 -9.84
CA THR A 263 5.54 16.75 -10.33
C THR A 263 6.31 15.61 -10.98
N ASP A 264 6.99 15.91 -12.08
CA ASP A 264 7.77 14.92 -12.82
C ASP A 264 9.13 14.68 -12.17
N THR A 265 9.64 15.65 -11.38
CA THR A 265 10.94 15.56 -10.72
C THR A 265 10.84 15.78 -9.21
N ALA A 266 11.79 15.21 -8.48
CA ALA A 266 11.93 15.40 -7.04
C ALA A 266 12.37 16.85 -6.69
N GLU A 267 13.09 17.51 -7.58
CA GLU A 267 13.53 18.89 -7.47
C GLU A 267 12.34 19.86 -7.56
N ASP A 268 11.39 19.63 -8.47
CA ASP A 268 10.17 20.43 -8.59
C ASP A 268 9.32 20.32 -7.31
N ALA A 269 9.20 19.11 -6.75
CA ALA A 269 8.51 18.92 -5.48
C ALA A 269 9.21 19.70 -4.35
N SER A 270 10.54 19.63 -4.28
CA SER A 270 11.33 20.37 -3.29
C SER A 270 11.20 21.89 -3.46
N TYR A 271 11.12 22.39 -4.69
CA TYR A 271 10.86 23.80 -4.97
C TYR A 271 9.50 24.26 -4.44
N LEU A 272 8.44 23.48 -4.65
CA LEU A 272 7.09 23.78 -4.13
C LEU A 272 7.05 23.84 -2.59
N TRP A 273 7.85 23.00 -1.93
CA TRP A 273 8.03 23.08 -0.48
C TRP A 273 8.77 24.35 -0.06
N ASN A 274 9.92 24.61 -0.65
CA ASN A 274 10.77 25.75 -0.32
C ASN A 274 10.06 27.09 -0.55
N SER A 275 9.26 27.21 -1.61
CA SER A 275 8.45 28.41 -1.91
C SER A 275 7.27 28.59 -0.94
N GLY A 276 6.95 27.57 -0.15
CA GLY A 276 5.78 27.57 0.75
C GLY A 276 4.46 27.34 0.02
N GLU A 277 4.48 26.98 -1.26
CA GLU A 277 3.27 26.64 -2.00
C GLU A 277 2.71 25.29 -1.56
N ALA A 278 3.56 24.27 -1.39
CA ALA A 278 3.17 22.98 -0.82
C ALA A 278 3.29 22.96 0.71
N ARG A 279 2.35 22.31 1.38
CA ARG A 279 2.36 22.08 2.83
C ARG A 279 2.54 20.60 3.18
N TRP A 280 2.37 19.74 2.20
CA TRP A 280 2.67 18.31 2.30
C TRP A 280 3.18 17.80 0.95
N ILE A 281 4.33 17.12 0.97
CA ILE A 281 4.84 16.33 -0.15
C ILE A 281 4.76 14.86 0.26
N ALA A 282 4.01 14.08 -0.49
CA ALA A 282 3.80 12.65 -0.29
C ALA A 282 4.76 11.85 -1.19
N GLY A 283 6.02 11.78 -0.81
CA GLY A 283 7.08 11.11 -1.57
C GLY A 283 7.71 11.95 -2.68
N GLY A 284 8.66 11.38 -3.43
CA GLY A 284 9.24 11.99 -4.63
C GLY A 284 9.95 13.33 -4.41
N VAL A 285 10.77 13.46 -3.35
CA VAL A 285 11.45 14.71 -2.96
C VAL A 285 12.96 14.56 -3.00
N SER A 286 13.66 15.62 -3.44
CA SER A 286 15.12 15.74 -3.30
C SER A 286 15.46 16.38 -1.95
N ILE A 287 15.94 15.57 -1.00
CA ILE A 287 16.28 16.03 0.36
C ILE A 287 17.40 17.08 0.32
N GLU A 288 18.34 16.92 -0.61
CA GLU A 288 19.48 17.84 -0.80
C GLU A 288 19.00 19.23 -1.23
N ALA A 289 17.92 19.30 -2.01
CA ALA A 289 17.35 20.55 -2.50
C ALA A 289 16.44 21.25 -1.48
N LEU A 290 16.12 20.61 -0.35
CA LEU A 290 15.31 21.24 0.71
C LEU A 290 16.12 22.28 1.48
N THR A 291 15.60 23.51 1.52
CA THR A 291 16.14 24.61 2.37
C THR A 291 15.68 24.47 3.82
N ASP A 292 14.43 23.99 4.04
CA ASP A 292 13.89 23.64 5.36
C ASP A 292 13.62 22.13 5.44
N ARG A 293 14.39 21.47 6.31
CA ARG A 293 14.31 20.02 6.53
C ARG A 293 13.49 19.65 7.78
N SER A 294 12.94 20.61 8.49
CA SER A 294 12.16 20.36 9.72
C SER A 294 10.87 19.58 9.45
N GLY A 295 10.36 19.69 8.22
CA GLY A 295 9.18 18.96 7.76
C GLY A 295 9.42 17.48 7.44
N ILE A 296 10.65 16.99 7.40
CA ILE A 296 10.95 15.59 7.06
C ILE A 296 10.32 14.67 8.12
N LYS A 297 9.46 13.76 7.65
CA LYS A 297 8.88 12.68 8.44
C LYS A 297 9.20 11.34 7.78
N MET A 298 9.80 10.45 8.54
CA MET A 298 10.13 9.09 8.10
C MET A 298 9.58 8.10 9.12
N ASN A 299 8.94 7.05 8.63
CA ASN A 299 8.49 5.93 9.46
C ASN A 299 8.54 4.63 8.68
N ALA A 300 8.70 3.51 9.40
CA ALA A 300 8.57 2.20 8.78
C ALA A 300 7.13 1.98 8.32
N MET A 301 7.00 1.41 7.12
CA MET A 301 5.71 1.05 6.55
C MET A 301 5.48 -0.46 6.67
N PHE A 302 4.21 -0.85 6.70
CA PHE A 302 3.79 -2.21 6.42
C PHE A 302 3.87 -2.44 4.91
N ALA A 303 5.11 -2.42 4.39
CA ALA A 303 5.39 -2.44 2.97
C ALA A 303 6.74 -3.08 2.69
N THR A 304 6.82 -3.81 1.59
CA THR A 304 8.02 -4.54 1.18
C THR A 304 8.32 -4.30 -0.29
N HIS A 305 9.55 -3.90 -0.58
CA HIS A 305 10.11 -3.90 -1.92
C HIS A 305 10.71 -5.27 -2.20
N TYR A 306 10.29 -5.89 -3.31
CA TYR A 306 10.71 -7.23 -3.71
C TYR A 306 10.82 -7.35 -5.21
N TYR A 307 11.60 -8.35 -5.65
CA TYR A 307 11.53 -8.87 -7.01
C TYR A 307 10.71 -10.15 -7.02
N TYR A 308 10.10 -10.45 -8.15
CA TYR A 308 9.36 -11.68 -8.35
C TYR A 308 9.80 -12.37 -9.65
N ILE A 309 9.64 -13.69 -9.69
CA ILE A 309 9.94 -14.49 -10.85
C ILE A 309 8.63 -14.96 -11.47
N ARG A 310 8.37 -14.54 -12.70
CA ARG A 310 7.20 -15.02 -13.45
C ARG A 310 7.28 -16.53 -13.65
N SER A 311 6.21 -17.20 -13.28
CA SER A 311 6.15 -18.67 -13.22
C SER A 311 5.01 -19.27 -14.07
N GLY A 312 4.36 -18.47 -14.92
CA GLY A 312 3.28 -18.95 -15.79
C GLY A 312 3.75 -19.81 -16.97
N GLU A 313 5.01 -19.70 -17.37
CA GLU A 313 5.52 -20.34 -18.58
C GLU A 313 6.72 -21.27 -18.28
N LYS A 314 6.87 -22.31 -19.13
CA LYS A 314 8.05 -23.17 -19.06
C LYS A 314 9.31 -22.43 -19.56
N PRO A 315 10.47 -22.68 -18.94
CA PRO A 315 10.71 -23.60 -17.83
C PRO A 315 10.50 -22.97 -16.45
N TRP A 316 10.16 -21.69 -16.38
CA TRP A 316 10.09 -20.88 -15.16
C TRP A 316 9.00 -21.33 -14.18
N ASN A 317 8.03 -22.13 -14.63
CA ASN A 317 7.03 -22.76 -13.77
C ASN A 317 7.59 -23.86 -12.86
N ASP A 318 8.80 -24.37 -13.13
CA ASP A 318 9.48 -25.30 -12.23
C ASP A 318 10.11 -24.54 -11.04
N TYR A 319 9.61 -24.79 -9.84
CA TYR A 319 10.10 -24.12 -8.63
C TYR A 319 11.59 -24.41 -8.35
N ARG A 320 12.13 -25.54 -8.80
CA ARG A 320 13.54 -25.88 -8.59
C ARG A 320 14.45 -24.86 -9.27
N LEU A 321 14.07 -24.39 -10.46
CA LEU A 321 14.81 -23.33 -11.16
C LEU A 321 14.74 -22.00 -10.41
N ARG A 322 13.53 -21.59 -9.97
CA ARG A 322 13.38 -20.34 -9.22
C ARG A 322 14.11 -20.38 -7.88
N ARG A 323 14.04 -21.51 -7.17
CA ARG A 323 14.80 -21.71 -5.94
C ARG A 323 16.32 -21.67 -6.19
N ALA A 324 16.82 -22.32 -7.24
CA ALA A 324 18.23 -22.25 -7.63
C ALA A 324 18.66 -20.80 -7.91
N MET A 325 17.82 -20.02 -8.61
CA MET A 325 18.08 -18.60 -8.86
C MET A 325 18.16 -17.79 -7.57
N ALA A 326 17.32 -18.06 -6.59
CA ALA A 326 17.35 -17.39 -5.29
C ALA A 326 18.60 -17.79 -4.46
N LEU A 327 19.02 -19.05 -4.50
CA LEU A 327 20.15 -19.58 -3.73
C LEU A 327 21.53 -19.10 -4.21
N VAL A 328 21.66 -18.54 -5.41
CA VAL A 328 22.95 -18.02 -5.90
C VAL A 328 23.12 -16.53 -5.68
N LEU A 329 22.09 -15.84 -5.20
CA LEU A 329 22.13 -14.39 -5.00
C LEU A 329 23.01 -14.01 -3.81
N PRO A 330 23.89 -13.01 -3.96
CA PRO A 330 24.72 -12.48 -2.86
C PRO A 330 23.89 -11.55 -1.96
N TRP A 331 23.05 -12.13 -1.12
CA TRP A 331 22.02 -11.44 -0.35
C TRP A 331 22.54 -10.31 0.54
N GLU A 332 23.74 -10.48 1.14
CA GLU A 332 24.36 -9.42 1.92
C GLU A 332 24.71 -8.20 1.06
N GLU A 333 25.16 -8.42 -0.17
CA GLU A 333 25.51 -7.34 -1.09
C GLU A 333 24.25 -6.64 -1.63
N ILE A 334 23.25 -7.41 -2.02
CA ILE A 334 21.95 -6.89 -2.50
C ILE A 334 21.29 -6.01 -1.43
N ARG A 335 21.32 -6.44 -0.17
CA ARG A 335 20.70 -5.74 0.97
C ARG A 335 21.59 -4.66 1.59
N ARG A 336 22.86 -4.58 1.18
CA ARG A 336 23.81 -3.58 1.70
C ARG A 336 23.39 -2.17 1.29
N GLY A 337 23.20 -1.30 2.30
CA GLY A 337 22.77 0.07 2.10
C GLY A 337 21.25 0.27 2.11
N GLN A 338 20.47 -0.81 2.22
CA GLN A 338 19.05 -0.68 2.49
C GLN A 338 18.84 -0.27 3.96
N TYR A 339 17.94 0.68 4.20
CA TYR A 339 17.63 1.16 5.55
C TYR A 339 17.03 0.05 6.43
N LEU A 340 16.12 -0.74 5.86
CA LEU A 340 15.45 -1.86 6.53
C LEU A 340 15.55 -3.11 5.63
N PRO A 341 16.65 -3.88 5.67
CA PRO A 341 16.81 -5.09 4.86
C PRO A 341 15.68 -6.10 5.14
N ALA A 342 15.00 -6.57 4.09
CA ALA A 342 13.94 -7.55 4.20
C ALA A 342 14.45 -8.96 3.89
N LYS A 343 14.15 -9.90 4.78
CA LYS A 343 14.38 -11.33 4.56
C LYS A 343 13.09 -12.07 4.23
N THR A 344 11.96 -11.47 4.55
CA THR A 344 10.60 -11.99 4.39
C THR A 344 9.74 -11.02 3.60
N LEU A 345 8.65 -11.49 3.02
CA LEU A 345 7.71 -10.65 2.27
C LEU A 345 6.88 -9.76 3.22
N ILE A 346 6.50 -10.30 4.36
CA ILE A 346 5.65 -9.60 5.32
C ILE A 346 6.54 -8.93 6.36
N PHE A 347 6.33 -7.61 6.55
CA PHE A 347 6.97 -6.87 7.65
C PHE A 347 6.58 -7.48 8.99
N PRO A 348 7.52 -7.68 9.94
CA PRO A 348 7.21 -8.25 11.24
C PRO A 348 6.13 -7.47 11.99
N ILE A 349 5.01 -8.10 12.26
CA ILE A 349 3.89 -7.56 13.03
C ILE A 349 3.66 -8.39 14.30
N THR A 350 3.05 -7.76 15.30
CA THR A 350 2.78 -8.43 16.58
C THR A 350 1.87 -9.65 16.39
N GLY A 351 2.29 -10.79 16.94
CA GLY A 351 1.53 -12.05 16.88
C GLY A 351 1.77 -12.88 15.61
N TYR A 352 2.40 -12.32 14.59
CA TYR A 352 2.77 -13.09 13.41
C TYR A 352 4.02 -13.93 13.71
N PRO A 353 4.03 -15.24 13.39
CA PRO A 353 5.20 -16.08 13.62
C PRO A 353 6.43 -15.59 12.85
N GLU A 354 7.60 -15.85 13.41
CA GLU A 354 8.85 -15.61 12.69
C GLU A 354 8.95 -16.56 11.50
N VAL A 355 9.13 -16.01 10.30
CA VAL A 355 9.33 -16.77 9.06
C VAL A 355 10.81 -16.75 8.71
N GLU A 356 11.37 -17.91 8.45
CA GLU A 356 12.73 -18.02 7.95
C GLU A 356 12.75 -17.68 6.46
N GLY A 357 13.31 -16.52 6.12
CA GLY A 357 13.47 -16.08 4.75
C GLY A 357 14.75 -16.60 4.09
N ILE A 358 14.93 -16.29 2.81
CA ILE A 358 16.17 -16.61 2.09
C ILE A 358 17.27 -15.65 2.53
N THR A 359 18.24 -16.16 3.27
CA THR A 359 19.29 -15.36 3.90
C THR A 359 20.70 -15.73 3.49
N GLN A 360 20.88 -16.92 2.93
CA GLN A 360 22.20 -17.47 2.61
C GLN A 360 22.25 -17.98 1.17
N THR A 361 23.45 -17.87 0.59
CA THR A 361 23.75 -18.51 -0.69
C THR A 361 24.10 -19.98 -0.48
N ASN A 362 23.66 -20.82 -1.42
CA ASN A 362 24.01 -22.24 -1.46
C ASN A 362 24.21 -22.68 -2.92
N TYR A 363 25.42 -22.53 -3.41
CA TYR A 363 25.74 -22.81 -4.81
C TYR A 363 25.64 -24.33 -5.15
N GLU A 364 25.99 -25.21 -4.22
CA GLU A 364 25.93 -26.67 -4.41
C GLU A 364 24.47 -27.12 -4.59
N GLU A 365 23.57 -26.66 -3.72
CA GLU A 365 22.14 -26.98 -3.83
C GLU A 365 21.53 -26.35 -5.09
N ALA A 366 21.94 -25.14 -5.46
CA ALA A 366 21.47 -24.50 -6.69
C ALA A 366 21.88 -25.28 -7.95
N GLU A 367 23.14 -25.73 -8.04
CA GLU A 367 23.61 -26.55 -9.16
C GLU A 367 22.86 -27.88 -9.25
N LYS A 368 22.65 -28.54 -8.11
CA LYS A 368 21.86 -29.76 -8.01
C LYS A 368 20.43 -29.55 -8.53
N LEU A 369 19.75 -28.50 -8.09
CA LEU A 369 18.38 -28.15 -8.51
C LEU A 369 18.31 -27.85 -10.01
N MET A 370 19.29 -27.13 -10.57
CA MET A 370 19.39 -26.89 -12.03
C MET A 370 19.52 -28.18 -12.81
N LYS A 371 20.37 -29.10 -12.34
CA LYS A 371 20.56 -30.44 -12.97
C LYS A 371 19.29 -31.29 -12.88
N GLU A 372 18.62 -31.33 -11.73
CA GLU A 372 17.36 -32.05 -11.52
C GLU A 372 16.21 -31.51 -12.38
N ALA A 373 16.23 -30.21 -12.66
CA ALA A 373 15.28 -29.55 -13.55
C ALA A 373 15.61 -29.75 -15.04
N GLY A 374 16.76 -30.38 -15.37
CA GLY A 374 17.16 -30.66 -16.74
C GLY A 374 18.01 -29.58 -17.42
N PHE A 375 18.54 -28.62 -16.69
CA PHE A 375 19.32 -27.48 -17.21
C PHE A 375 20.69 -27.33 -16.52
N PRO A 376 21.54 -28.35 -16.53
CA PRO A 376 22.85 -28.28 -15.88
C PRO A 376 23.69 -27.13 -16.46
N GLY A 377 24.21 -26.26 -15.59
CA GLY A 377 25.00 -25.09 -16.01
C GLY A 377 24.24 -24.11 -16.93
N GLY A 378 22.93 -24.09 -16.88
CA GLY A 378 22.07 -23.20 -17.69
C GLY A 378 21.90 -23.66 -19.16
N ALA A 379 22.40 -24.83 -19.53
CA ALA A 379 22.32 -25.33 -20.91
C ALA A 379 20.84 -25.46 -21.35
N GLY A 380 20.49 -24.82 -22.47
CA GLY A 380 19.13 -24.87 -23.02
C GLY A 380 18.12 -23.92 -22.37
N MET A 381 18.52 -23.15 -21.34
CA MET A 381 17.64 -22.13 -20.74
C MET A 381 17.36 -20.98 -21.73
N PRO A 382 16.13 -20.48 -21.80
CA PRO A 382 15.82 -19.26 -22.54
C PRO A 382 16.48 -18.04 -21.90
N GLU A 383 16.52 -16.93 -22.65
CA GLU A 383 17.02 -15.66 -22.13
C GLU A 383 16.15 -15.17 -20.96
N LEU A 384 16.81 -14.81 -19.87
CA LEU A 384 16.20 -14.20 -18.69
C LEU A 384 16.14 -12.69 -18.88
N VAL A 385 14.95 -12.12 -18.97
CA VAL A 385 14.77 -10.67 -19.08
C VAL A 385 14.34 -10.10 -17.73
N ILE A 386 15.08 -9.09 -17.27
CA ILE A 386 14.77 -8.32 -16.04
C ILE A 386 14.20 -6.97 -16.46
N ARG A 387 13.02 -6.60 -16.00
CA ARG A 387 12.48 -5.24 -16.14
C ARG A 387 12.69 -4.46 -14.86
N LEU A 388 13.29 -3.26 -14.99
CA LEU A 388 13.62 -2.36 -13.90
C LEU A 388 13.01 -0.98 -14.13
N THR A 389 12.73 -0.28 -13.03
CA THR A 389 12.49 1.17 -13.05
C THR A 389 13.81 1.92 -13.28
N PRO A 390 13.77 3.18 -13.78
CA PRO A 390 14.97 3.98 -14.03
C PRO A 390 15.52 4.61 -12.72
N SER A 391 15.73 3.78 -11.68
CA SER A 391 16.31 4.23 -10.43
C SER A 391 17.73 3.67 -10.24
N PRO A 392 18.65 4.42 -9.60
CA PRO A 392 20.01 3.94 -9.30
C PRO A 392 20.01 2.64 -8.47
N ASP A 393 19.11 2.53 -7.50
CA ASP A 393 19.01 1.34 -6.65
C ASP A 393 18.51 0.12 -7.44
N ALA A 394 17.50 0.28 -8.29
CA ALA A 394 17.03 -0.79 -9.16
C ALA A 394 18.13 -1.23 -10.13
N ALA A 395 18.87 -0.30 -10.72
CA ALA A 395 19.99 -0.61 -11.61
C ALA A 395 21.11 -1.38 -10.88
N LYS A 396 21.47 -0.95 -9.66
CA LYS A 396 22.47 -1.63 -8.82
C LYS A 396 22.02 -3.06 -8.48
N VAL A 397 20.85 -3.23 -7.91
CA VAL A 397 20.32 -4.56 -7.51
C VAL A 397 20.15 -5.45 -8.74
N GLY A 398 19.59 -4.93 -9.82
CA GLY A 398 19.42 -5.68 -11.07
C GLY A 398 20.73 -6.15 -11.69
N SER A 399 21.80 -5.32 -11.63
CA SER A 399 23.14 -5.73 -12.09
C SER A 399 23.71 -6.86 -11.24
N ILE A 400 23.67 -6.73 -9.91
CA ILE A 400 24.16 -7.77 -8.99
C ILE A 400 23.45 -9.10 -9.24
N MET A 401 22.12 -9.08 -9.40
CA MET A 401 21.33 -10.28 -9.69
C MET A 401 21.69 -10.87 -11.05
N ALA A 402 21.78 -10.03 -12.09
CA ALA A 402 22.14 -10.47 -13.45
C ALA A 402 23.51 -11.13 -13.50
N ASP A 403 24.50 -10.56 -12.83
CA ASP A 403 25.87 -11.09 -12.80
C ASP A 403 25.93 -12.41 -12.02
N ALA A 404 25.24 -12.51 -10.88
CA ALA A 404 25.15 -13.77 -10.14
C ALA A 404 24.53 -14.91 -10.99
N TRP A 405 23.44 -14.64 -11.71
CA TRP A 405 22.80 -15.65 -12.56
C TRP A 405 23.63 -16.03 -13.77
N LYS A 406 24.35 -15.07 -14.39
CA LYS A 406 25.30 -15.37 -15.49
C LYS A 406 26.47 -16.23 -15.00
N GLU A 407 27.11 -15.81 -13.90
CA GLU A 407 28.34 -16.44 -13.43
C GLU A 407 28.10 -17.80 -12.77
N LYS A 408 27.05 -17.92 -11.96
CA LYS A 408 26.80 -19.10 -11.14
C LYS A 408 25.89 -20.14 -11.79
N LEU A 409 24.95 -19.70 -12.64
CA LEU A 409 23.99 -20.60 -13.28
C LEU A 409 24.17 -20.68 -14.82
N GLY A 410 25.08 -19.90 -15.40
CA GLY A 410 25.31 -19.88 -16.86
C GLY A 410 24.12 -19.32 -17.66
N LEU A 411 23.24 -18.53 -17.04
CA LEU A 411 22.06 -17.99 -17.72
C LEU A 411 22.43 -16.82 -18.63
N LYS A 412 21.70 -16.68 -19.75
CA LYS A 412 21.74 -15.48 -20.57
C LYS A 412 20.79 -14.46 -19.96
N VAL A 413 21.31 -13.32 -19.51
CA VAL A 413 20.50 -12.31 -18.82
C VAL A 413 20.57 -10.98 -19.55
N ARG A 414 19.41 -10.38 -19.81
CA ARG A 414 19.23 -9.06 -20.38
C ARG A 414 18.42 -8.17 -19.42
N VAL A 415 18.83 -6.92 -19.32
CA VAL A 415 18.16 -5.92 -18.47
C VAL A 415 17.46 -4.90 -19.37
N GLU A 416 16.19 -4.66 -19.10
CA GLU A 416 15.36 -3.61 -19.71
C GLU A 416 15.03 -2.56 -18.65
N VAL A 417 15.33 -1.29 -18.94
CA VAL A 417 14.90 -0.16 -18.09
C VAL A 417 13.65 0.45 -18.71
N ILE A 418 12.56 0.43 -17.97
CA ILE A 418 11.25 0.94 -18.41
C ILE A 418 11.00 2.29 -17.74
N PRO A 419 10.63 3.34 -18.49
CA PRO A 419 10.23 4.62 -17.92
C PRO A 419 9.15 4.45 -16.86
N TYR A 420 9.21 5.23 -15.78
CA TYR A 420 8.38 5.02 -14.60
C TYR A 420 6.88 5.09 -14.92
N GLU A 421 6.48 6.01 -15.78
CA GLU A 421 5.10 6.20 -16.23
C GLU A 421 4.52 4.99 -16.98
N ARG A 422 5.38 4.15 -17.57
CA ARG A 422 4.97 2.93 -18.29
C ARG A 422 5.23 1.65 -17.51
N TYR A 423 5.94 1.72 -16.40
CA TYR A 423 6.44 0.54 -15.70
C TYR A 423 5.31 -0.40 -15.30
N PHE A 424 4.31 0.10 -14.59
CA PHE A 424 3.20 -0.74 -14.10
C PHE A 424 2.37 -1.35 -15.24
N GLN A 425 2.15 -0.61 -16.33
CA GLN A 425 1.50 -1.16 -17.51
C GLN A 425 2.33 -2.27 -18.13
N SER A 426 3.65 -2.08 -18.23
CA SER A 426 4.56 -3.07 -18.81
C SER A 426 4.61 -4.39 -18.03
N MET A 427 4.29 -4.37 -16.72
CA MET A 427 4.23 -5.58 -15.90
C MET A 427 3.06 -6.50 -16.28
N LYS A 428 2.03 -5.98 -16.93
CA LYS A 428 0.91 -6.78 -17.48
C LYS A 428 1.24 -7.41 -18.84
N GLU A 429 2.32 -6.97 -19.50
CA GLU A 429 2.76 -7.48 -20.79
C GLU A 429 3.59 -8.76 -20.63
N SER A 430 3.80 -9.49 -21.72
CA SER A 430 4.75 -10.60 -21.80
C SER A 430 6.18 -10.14 -22.10
N GLY A 431 7.12 -11.08 -22.20
CA GLY A 431 8.49 -10.82 -22.68
C GLY A 431 9.50 -10.46 -21.59
N TYR A 432 9.16 -10.63 -20.32
CA TYR A 432 10.09 -10.53 -19.20
C TYR A 432 9.85 -11.68 -18.20
N ILE A 433 10.84 -11.94 -17.37
CA ILE A 433 10.79 -13.01 -16.36
C ILE A 433 10.92 -12.44 -14.96
N ILE A 434 11.73 -11.41 -14.77
CA ILE A 434 11.92 -10.77 -13.47
C ILE A 434 11.31 -9.38 -13.51
N GLY A 435 10.39 -9.12 -12.59
CA GLY A 435 9.85 -7.79 -12.30
C GLY A 435 10.06 -7.43 -10.85
N SER A 436 9.86 -6.17 -10.51
CA SER A 436 9.91 -5.69 -9.13
C SER A 436 8.65 -4.91 -8.78
N SER A 437 8.30 -4.93 -7.51
CA SER A 437 7.19 -4.15 -6.97
C SER A 437 7.48 -3.76 -5.53
N THR A 438 6.82 -2.70 -5.08
CA THR A 438 6.68 -2.38 -3.66
C THR A 438 5.21 -2.54 -3.31
N TRP A 439 4.90 -3.46 -2.41
CA TRP A 439 3.55 -3.63 -1.92
C TRP A 439 3.40 -2.99 -0.55
N ILE A 440 2.42 -2.13 -0.42
CA ILE A 440 1.97 -1.54 0.84
C ILE A 440 0.72 -2.28 1.26
N GLY A 441 0.66 -2.75 2.50
CA GLY A 441 -0.53 -3.43 3.01
C GLY A 441 -1.76 -2.53 2.97
N ASP A 442 -2.89 -3.06 2.50
CA ASP A 442 -4.15 -2.31 2.42
C ASP A 442 -4.84 -2.24 3.79
N PHE A 443 -4.51 -3.16 4.68
CA PHE A 443 -5.01 -3.27 6.05
C PHE A 443 -4.00 -4.03 6.91
N ALA A 444 -4.10 -3.89 8.23
CA ALA A 444 -3.15 -4.45 9.20
C ALA A 444 -3.36 -5.98 9.40
N ASP A 445 -3.20 -6.77 8.34
CA ASP A 445 -3.27 -8.24 8.37
C ASP A 445 -2.34 -8.83 7.30
N PRO A 446 -1.62 -9.95 7.58
CA PRO A 446 -0.71 -10.59 6.61
C PRO A 446 -1.37 -10.98 5.29
N TYR A 447 -2.66 -11.26 5.30
CA TYR A 447 -3.42 -11.66 4.13
C TYR A 447 -3.35 -10.62 3.00
N THR A 448 -3.17 -9.31 3.31
CA THR A 448 -3.00 -8.27 2.29
C THR A 448 -1.80 -8.51 1.36
N PHE A 449 -0.72 -9.17 1.85
CA PHE A 449 0.45 -9.55 1.04
C PHE A 449 0.26 -10.88 0.34
N LEU A 450 -0.49 -11.80 0.92
CA LEU A 450 -0.58 -13.17 0.43
C LEU A 450 -1.69 -13.36 -0.62
N GLN A 451 -2.81 -12.63 -0.52
CA GLN A 451 -3.92 -12.75 -1.44
C GLN A 451 -3.54 -12.45 -2.90
N MET A 452 -2.52 -11.63 -3.11
CA MET A 452 -2.08 -11.25 -4.45
C MET A 452 -1.35 -12.37 -5.22
N TRP A 453 -0.87 -13.42 -4.51
CA TRP A 453 -0.18 -14.56 -5.12
C TRP A 453 -1.11 -15.73 -5.46
N ARG A 454 -2.40 -15.59 -5.21
CA ARG A 454 -3.38 -16.59 -5.63
C ARG A 454 -3.47 -16.65 -7.15
N ARG A 455 -3.62 -17.86 -7.70
CA ARG A 455 -3.62 -18.11 -9.15
C ARG A 455 -4.65 -17.29 -9.92
N ASP A 456 -5.77 -16.94 -9.28
CA ASP A 456 -6.89 -16.19 -9.84
C ASP A 456 -6.96 -14.73 -9.35
N SER A 457 -5.89 -14.24 -8.72
CA SER A 457 -5.77 -12.82 -8.33
C SER A 457 -5.33 -11.97 -9.53
N ASN A 458 -6.05 -10.88 -9.79
CA ASN A 458 -5.68 -9.90 -10.83
C ASN A 458 -4.43 -9.07 -10.47
N LEU A 459 -3.92 -9.23 -9.24
CA LEU A 459 -2.65 -8.66 -8.78
C LEU A 459 -1.46 -9.63 -8.95
N ASN A 460 -1.70 -10.84 -9.46
CA ASN A 460 -0.67 -11.87 -9.62
C ASN A 460 0.15 -11.67 -10.92
N ASP A 461 0.96 -10.62 -10.97
CA ASP A 461 1.85 -10.35 -12.11
C ASP A 461 2.92 -11.43 -12.31
N ALA A 462 3.24 -12.18 -11.26
CA ALA A 462 4.14 -13.33 -11.32
C ALA A 462 3.52 -14.53 -12.02
N HIS A 463 2.21 -14.56 -12.25
CA HIS A 463 1.46 -15.74 -12.70
C HIS A 463 1.78 -16.98 -11.86
N TYR A 464 1.99 -16.75 -10.55
CA TYR A 464 2.27 -17.82 -9.60
C TYR A 464 1.07 -18.76 -9.47
N SER A 465 1.34 -20.06 -9.48
CA SER A 465 0.30 -21.07 -9.29
C SER A 465 0.92 -22.29 -8.60
N ASP A 466 0.42 -22.61 -7.41
CA ASP A 466 0.91 -23.69 -6.57
C ASP A 466 -0.27 -24.20 -5.72
N ASP A 467 -0.55 -25.52 -5.80
CA ASP A 467 -1.72 -26.10 -5.13
C ASP A 467 -1.55 -26.14 -3.60
N ASP A 468 -0.30 -26.32 -3.11
CA ASP A 468 -0.01 -26.29 -1.68
C ASP A 468 -0.24 -24.89 -1.11
N TYR A 469 0.15 -23.85 -1.88
CA TYR A 469 -0.10 -22.48 -1.52
C TYR A 469 -1.60 -22.14 -1.43
N GLU A 470 -2.37 -22.50 -2.47
CA GLU A 470 -3.80 -22.28 -2.48
C GLU A 470 -4.49 -22.98 -1.29
N ALA A 471 -4.07 -24.23 -0.98
CA ALA A 471 -4.62 -24.97 0.16
C ALA A 471 -4.32 -24.27 1.51
N LEU A 472 -3.13 -23.69 1.67
CA LEU A 472 -2.76 -22.91 2.86
C LEU A 472 -3.62 -21.64 2.98
N ILE A 473 -3.79 -20.90 1.89
CA ILE A 473 -4.62 -19.69 1.90
C ILE A 473 -6.08 -20.06 2.20
N GLU A 474 -6.64 -21.08 1.57
CA GLU A 474 -8.02 -21.51 1.84
C GLU A 474 -8.22 -21.99 3.28
N ARG A 475 -7.25 -22.72 3.83
CA ARG A 475 -7.27 -23.13 5.25
C ARG A 475 -7.26 -21.92 6.18
N SER A 476 -6.41 -20.93 5.91
CA SER A 476 -6.31 -19.70 6.71
C SER A 476 -7.64 -18.93 6.77
N MET A 477 -8.46 -19.03 5.72
CA MET A 477 -9.78 -18.38 5.67
C MET A 477 -10.82 -19.05 6.58
N THR A 478 -10.55 -20.25 7.07
CA THR A 478 -11.43 -21.00 7.99
C THR A 478 -10.93 -21.02 9.44
N GLU A 479 -9.78 -20.40 9.70
CA GLU A 479 -9.11 -20.34 11.00
C GLU A 479 -9.17 -18.95 11.61
N GLU A 480 -8.99 -18.84 12.93
CA GLU A 480 -8.95 -17.57 13.67
C GLU A 480 -7.69 -17.49 14.56
N GLY A 481 -7.32 -16.27 14.97
CA GLY A 481 -6.25 -16.01 15.93
C GLY A 481 -4.89 -16.56 15.51
N ASP A 482 -4.13 -17.06 16.51
CA ASP A 482 -2.74 -17.52 16.31
C ASP A 482 -2.65 -18.68 15.30
N ARG A 483 -3.67 -19.53 15.23
CA ARG A 483 -3.70 -20.65 14.28
C ARG A 483 -3.77 -20.16 12.84
N ARG A 484 -4.61 -19.17 12.57
CA ARG A 484 -4.68 -18.52 11.26
C ARG A 484 -3.36 -17.85 10.89
N LEU A 485 -2.77 -17.11 11.84
CA LEU A 485 -1.48 -16.43 11.61
C LEU A 485 -0.36 -17.44 11.31
N ALA A 486 -0.35 -18.60 11.98
CA ALA A 486 0.60 -19.67 11.69
C ALA A 486 0.42 -20.24 10.29
N THR A 487 -0.82 -20.46 9.84
CA THR A 487 -1.11 -20.94 8.48
C THR A 487 -0.70 -19.91 7.41
N LEU A 488 -0.89 -18.61 7.66
CA LEU A 488 -0.43 -17.56 6.76
C LEU A 488 1.11 -17.49 6.72
N ALA A 489 1.79 -17.72 7.86
CA ALA A 489 3.24 -17.80 7.92
C ALA A 489 3.78 -19.01 7.12
N ASP A 490 3.10 -20.16 7.17
CA ASP A 490 3.43 -21.32 6.32
C ASP A 490 3.29 -20.99 4.83
N ALA A 491 2.25 -20.23 4.44
CA ALA A 491 2.06 -19.78 3.07
C ALA A 491 3.17 -18.82 2.60
N GLU A 492 3.56 -17.86 3.44
CA GLU A 492 4.70 -16.98 3.16
C GLU A 492 5.99 -17.78 2.99
N LYS A 493 6.28 -18.69 3.91
CA LYS A 493 7.44 -19.57 3.85
C LYS A 493 7.49 -20.34 2.53
N LEU A 494 6.34 -20.86 2.07
CA LEU A 494 6.26 -21.58 0.82
C LEU A 494 6.62 -20.70 -0.39
N LEU A 495 6.13 -19.44 -0.45
CA LEU A 495 6.49 -18.48 -1.49
C LEU A 495 8.01 -18.24 -1.55
N LEU A 496 8.64 -18.06 -0.40
CA LEU A 496 10.08 -17.85 -0.28
C LEU A 496 10.86 -19.10 -0.71
N GLU A 497 10.49 -20.27 -0.19
CA GLU A 497 11.15 -21.53 -0.50
C GLU A 497 11.02 -21.93 -1.99
N ARG A 498 9.90 -21.61 -2.61
CA ARG A 498 9.65 -21.84 -4.04
C ARG A 498 10.32 -20.80 -4.95
N GLY A 499 10.99 -19.80 -4.37
CA GLY A 499 11.66 -18.73 -5.10
C GLY A 499 10.70 -17.87 -5.94
N ALA A 500 9.44 -17.78 -5.56
CA ALA A 500 8.46 -16.95 -6.26
C ALA A 500 8.73 -15.47 -6.03
N VAL A 501 9.13 -15.11 -4.81
CA VAL A 501 9.39 -13.74 -4.35
C VAL A 501 10.77 -13.63 -3.73
N LEU A 502 11.43 -12.51 -4.00
CA LEU A 502 12.78 -12.17 -3.58
C LEU A 502 12.76 -10.85 -2.81
N PRO A 503 12.52 -10.85 -1.49
CA PRO A 503 12.42 -9.62 -0.69
C PRO A 503 13.77 -8.91 -0.58
N ILE A 504 13.75 -7.59 -0.76
CA ILE A 504 14.97 -6.75 -0.74
C ILE A 504 15.01 -5.87 0.50
N SER A 505 13.95 -5.06 0.70
CA SER A 505 13.86 -4.12 1.82
C SER A 505 12.42 -3.90 2.24
N TYR A 506 12.21 -3.68 3.53
CA TYR A 506 10.98 -3.05 3.99
C TYR A 506 11.04 -1.56 3.69
N SER A 507 9.90 -1.00 3.34
CA SER A 507 9.84 0.39 2.89
C SER A 507 9.72 1.37 4.04
N LEU A 508 10.24 2.57 3.79
CA LEU A 508 10.02 3.74 4.64
C LEU A 508 9.08 4.69 3.91
N ALA A 509 8.07 5.21 4.62
CA ALA A 509 7.39 6.42 4.18
C ALA A 509 8.34 7.60 4.35
N LEU A 510 8.44 8.42 3.32
CA LEU A 510 9.11 9.70 3.35
C LEU A 510 8.09 10.78 2.97
N ASN A 511 7.73 11.60 3.93
CA ASN A 511 6.85 12.74 3.73
C ASN A 511 7.56 14.02 4.16
N ILE A 512 7.29 15.12 3.48
CA ILE A 512 7.68 16.44 3.94
C ILE A 512 6.41 17.17 4.32
N VAL A 513 6.20 17.37 5.61
CA VAL A 513 4.96 17.94 6.15
C VAL A 513 5.23 18.77 7.40
N ASP A 514 4.62 19.95 7.45
CA ASP A 514 4.74 20.81 8.62
C ASP A 514 3.68 20.47 9.67
N VAL A 515 4.01 19.50 10.51
CA VAL A 515 3.13 19.09 11.63
C VAL A 515 3.01 20.16 12.72
N ASN A 516 3.75 21.28 12.66
CA ASN A 516 3.55 22.42 13.56
C ASN A 516 2.37 23.26 13.09
N GLU A 517 2.11 23.30 11.79
CA GLU A 517 0.98 24.00 11.18
C GLU A 517 -0.24 23.10 10.97
N LEU A 518 -0.01 21.81 10.63
CA LEU A 518 -1.09 20.85 10.36
C LEU A 518 -1.39 19.97 11.58
N ASP A 519 -2.66 19.67 11.76
CA ASP A 519 -3.20 18.69 12.69
C ASP A 519 -3.94 17.60 11.90
N GLY A 520 -4.12 16.41 12.51
CA GLY A 520 -4.80 15.27 11.88
C GLY A 520 -3.94 14.49 10.88
N TRP A 521 -2.72 14.95 10.59
CA TRP A 521 -1.71 14.19 9.86
C TRP A 521 -0.74 13.52 10.86
N TYR A 522 -0.64 12.20 10.81
CA TYR A 522 0.23 11.41 11.70
C TYR A 522 0.97 10.35 10.89
N PRO A 523 2.30 10.14 11.10
CA PRO A 523 3.01 9.01 10.51
C PRO A 523 2.32 7.69 10.87
N ASN A 524 2.09 6.82 9.90
CA ASN A 524 1.47 5.53 10.14
C ASN A 524 1.98 4.46 9.16
N ALA A 525 1.73 3.20 9.48
CA ALA A 525 2.31 2.07 8.76
C ALA A 525 1.73 1.86 7.34
N LEU A 526 0.58 2.42 7.01
CA LEU A 526 -0.01 2.33 5.66
C LEU A 526 0.27 3.57 4.81
N ASP A 527 0.85 4.62 5.41
CA ASP A 527 1.06 5.94 4.79
C ASP A 527 -0.23 6.53 4.17
N ILE A 528 -1.37 6.27 4.82
CA ILE A 528 -2.69 6.73 4.42
C ILE A 528 -3.20 7.76 5.42
N HIS A 529 -3.60 8.94 4.93
CA HIS A 529 -3.94 10.11 5.75
C HIS A 529 -5.29 10.67 5.32
N PRO A 530 -6.42 10.19 5.87
CA PRO A 530 -7.74 10.60 5.41
C PRO A 530 -7.94 12.11 5.52
N PHE A 531 -8.17 12.77 4.41
CA PHE A 531 -8.23 14.23 4.29
C PHE A 531 -9.27 14.89 5.20
N LYS A 532 -10.33 14.18 5.57
CA LYS A 532 -11.37 14.70 6.47
C LYS A 532 -10.84 15.10 7.85
N PHE A 533 -9.72 14.51 8.28
CA PHE A 533 -9.14 14.79 9.60
C PHE A 533 -8.07 15.87 9.56
N ILE A 534 -7.59 16.26 8.37
CA ILE A 534 -6.49 17.22 8.23
C ILE A 534 -7.06 18.64 8.37
N SER A 535 -6.39 19.44 9.19
CA SER A 535 -6.72 20.85 9.42
C SER A 535 -5.48 21.67 9.74
N PHE A 536 -5.57 22.98 9.62
CA PHE A 536 -4.56 23.86 10.21
C PHE A 536 -4.84 24.04 11.71
N LYS A 537 -3.82 24.08 12.55
CA LYS A 537 -3.90 24.12 14.04
C LYS A 537 -4.71 25.27 14.62
N SER A 538 -4.98 26.34 13.88
CA SER A 538 -5.86 27.42 14.30
C SER A 538 -7.34 27.13 14.09
N PHE A 539 -7.67 25.97 13.47
CA PHE A 539 -9.05 25.55 13.34
C PHE A 539 -9.58 25.15 14.72
N ARG A 540 -10.54 25.95 15.25
CA ARG A 540 -11.24 25.59 16.47
C ARG A 540 -12.34 24.61 16.11
N ALA A 541 -12.17 23.34 16.45
CA ALA A 541 -13.27 22.39 16.44
C ALA A 541 -14.43 22.93 17.30
N LEU A 542 -15.67 22.75 16.85
CA LEU A 542 -16.85 23.11 17.66
C LEU A 542 -16.76 22.39 19.02
N PRO A 543 -17.07 23.07 20.15
CA PRO A 543 -17.08 22.43 21.46
C PRO A 543 -18.00 21.19 21.44
N GLY A 544 -17.50 20.04 21.87
CA GLY A 544 -18.27 18.78 21.94
C GLY A 544 -17.82 17.69 20.97
N VAL A 545 -16.80 17.93 20.17
CA VAL A 545 -16.19 16.91 19.32
C VAL A 545 -14.84 16.50 19.93
N ALA A 546 -14.87 15.84 21.10
CA ALA A 546 -13.74 15.02 21.51
C ALA A 546 -13.66 13.83 20.56
N MET A 547 -12.48 13.56 20.00
CA MET A 547 -12.22 12.25 19.37
C MET A 547 -12.53 11.20 20.44
N ALA A 548 -13.51 10.35 20.20
CA ALA A 548 -13.84 9.29 21.14
C ALA A 548 -12.60 8.41 21.28
N SER A 549 -12.00 8.40 22.47
CA SER A 549 -11.09 7.34 22.85
C SER A 549 -11.85 6.02 22.70
N PRO A 550 -11.24 4.95 22.20
CA PRO A 550 -11.90 3.66 22.17
C PRO A 550 -12.29 3.29 23.59
N GLU A 551 -13.58 3.27 23.89
CA GLU A 551 -14.06 2.64 25.12
C GLU A 551 -13.69 1.18 25.03
N LYS A 552 -12.87 0.76 25.99
CA LYS A 552 -12.62 -0.66 26.26
C LYS A 552 -13.96 -1.25 26.66
N ASN A 553 -14.58 -1.99 25.72
CA ASN A 553 -15.64 -2.91 26.13
C ASN A 553 -14.97 -4.04 26.90
N GLU A 554 -15.22 -4.08 28.22
CA GLU A 554 -14.98 -5.22 29.07
C GLU A 554 -15.91 -6.39 28.70
#